data_0b5e4075851a685c3fa99e860829d6c4
#
_entry.id   0b5e4075851a685c3fa99e860829d6c4
#
_cell.length_a   1.000
_cell.length_b   1.000
_cell.length_c   1.000
_cell.angle_alpha   90.00
_cell.angle_beta   90.00
_cell.angle_gamma   90.00
#
_symmetry.space_group_name_H-M   'P 1'
#
loop_
_entity.id
_entity.type
_entity.pdbx_description
1 polymer ?
#
loop_
_entity_poly.entity_id
_entity_poly.type
_entity_poly.pdbx_seq_one_letter_code
_entity_poly.pdbx_strand_id
1 'polypeptide(L)'
;MFDIKENLKKLPDTPGVYMHKDRLGQVIYVGKAVSLRNRVRQYFQNLANQHPKVRAMVSNIAEFEYITCQTEMEALILECNLIKKYAPKYNVLLRDDKTYPYIKVTMDEEFPRVLKTRIIKKDGSKYFGPYSDAGAVNNAIEILNSTGKVNTLDKNPMFTYDLVKIIYTNMGLEFTLDILKYNA
;
A
#
# COMPACT_ATOMS: atom_id res chain seq x y z
N MET A 1 -2.26 23.97 -22.95
CA MET A 1 -1.87 22.56 -23.14
C MET A 1 -0.77 22.25 -22.14
N PHE A 2 -0.85 21.14 -21.42
CA PHE A 2 0.16 20.78 -20.39
C PHE A 2 1.47 20.36 -21.10
N ASP A 3 2.56 21.08 -20.80
CA ASP A 3 3.88 20.73 -21.32
C ASP A 3 4.60 19.81 -20.33
N ILE A 4 4.68 18.52 -20.66
CA ILE A 4 5.33 17.51 -19.83
C ILE A 4 6.79 17.86 -19.58
N LYS A 5 7.54 18.28 -20.62
CA LYS A 5 8.99 18.57 -20.51
C LYS A 5 9.27 19.72 -19.56
N GLU A 6 8.51 20.80 -19.65
CA GLU A 6 8.64 21.96 -18.77
C GLU A 6 8.23 21.62 -17.33
N ASN A 7 7.18 20.84 -17.15
CA ASN A 7 6.73 20.44 -15.80
C ASN A 7 7.67 19.43 -15.13
N LEU A 8 8.34 18.57 -15.90
CA LEU A 8 9.38 17.68 -15.35
C LEU A 8 10.56 18.45 -14.75
N LYS A 9 10.88 19.65 -15.24
CA LYS A 9 11.96 20.49 -14.68
C LYS A 9 11.61 21.04 -13.30
N LYS A 10 10.32 21.26 -13.04
CA LYS A 10 9.80 21.87 -11.80
C LYS A 10 9.62 20.86 -10.65
N LEU A 11 9.79 19.57 -10.91
CA LEU A 11 9.60 18.53 -9.90
C LEU A 11 10.59 18.70 -8.75
N PRO A 12 10.11 18.67 -7.49
CA PRO A 12 10.95 18.75 -6.31
C PRO A 12 11.70 17.42 -6.07
N ASP A 13 12.81 17.51 -5.35
CA ASP A 13 13.58 16.35 -4.92
C ASP A 13 13.20 15.98 -3.49
N THR A 14 11.92 15.68 -3.29
CA THR A 14 11.32 15.34 -2.00
C THR A 14 10.44 14.10 -2.14
N PRO A 15 10.16 13.42 -1.02
CA PRO A 15 9.14 12.36 -0.99
C PRO A 15 7.77 12.90 -1.42
N GLY A 16 6.95 12.02 -1.97
CA GLY A 16 5.59 12.36 -2.35
C GLY A 16 4.90 11.33 -3.21
N VAL A 17 3.71 11.69 -3.65
CA VAL A 17 2.86 10.88 -4.53
C VAL A 17 2.62 11.65 -5.83
N TYR A 18 2.69 10.94 -6.94
CA TYR A 18 2.39 11.47 -8.26
C TYR A 18 1.22 10.71 -8.89
N MET A 19 0.47 11.42 -9.71
CA MET A 19 -0.70 10.92 -10.43
C MET A 19 -0.54 11.22 -11.91
N HIS A 20 -0.62 10.18 -12.75
CA HIS A 20 -0.67 10.36 -14.20
C HIS A 20 -2.11 10.41 -14.66
N LYS A 21 -2.42 11.35 -15.54
CA LYS A 21 -3.74 11.55 -16.11
C LYS A 21 -3.71 11.41 -17.63
N ASP A 22 -4.81 10.95 -18.17
CA ASP A 22 -5.03 10.88 -19.62
C ASP A 22 -5.57 12.19 -20.19
N ARG A 23 -5.86 12.19 -21.50
CA ARG A 23 -6.41 13.36 -22.20
C ARG A 23 -7.80 13.80 -21.73
N LEU A 24 -8.51 12.92 -21.01
CA LEU A 24 -9.83 13.21 -20.43
C LEU A 24 -9.72 13.73 -18.99
N GLY A 25 -8.48 13.89 -18.48
CA GLY A 25 -8.23 14.30 -17.10
C GLY A 25 -8.45 13.18 -16.07
N GLN A 26 -8.66 11.94 -16.52
CA GLN A 26 -8.83 10.81 -15.62
C GLN A 26 -7.49 10.35 -15.05
N VAL A 27 -7.45 10.07 -13.74
CA VAL A 27 -6.26 9.50 -13.10
C VAL A 27 -6.12 8.05 -13.55
N ILE A 28 -5.07 7.77 -14.32
CA ILE A 28 -4.79 6.44 -14.88
C ILE A 28 -3.74 5.66 -14.09
N TYR A 29 -2.93 6.35 -13.28
CA TYR A 29 -1.92 5.74 -12.42
C TYR A 29 -1.58 6.65 -11.25
N VAL A 30 -1.35 6.05 -10.08
CA VAL A 30 -0.84 6.70 -8.86
C VAL A 30 0.41 5.96 -8.42
N GLY A 31 1.44 6.69 -8.00
CA GLY A 31 2.66 6.09 -7.47
C GLY A 31 3.35 6.97 -6.44
N LYS A 32 4.00 6.34 -5.47
CA LYS A 32 4.85 7.03 -4.49
C LYS A 32 6.29 7.16 -4.98
N ALA A 33 7.00 8.11 -4.43
CA ALA A 33 8.41 8.34 -4.68
C ALA A 33 9.13 8.82 -3.42
N VAL A 34 10.39 8.40 -3.24
CA VAL A 34 11.34 9.02 -2.31
C VAL A 34 11.83 10.35 -2.87
N SER A 35 12.00 10.42 -4.19
CA SER A 35 12.32 11.60 -4.96
C SER A 35 11.35 11.70 -6.13
N LEU A 36 10.40 12.62 -6.06
CA LEU A 36 9.44 12.89 -7.13
C LEU A 36 10.13 13.19 -8.46
N ARG A 37 11.20 14.01 -8.41
CA ARG A 37 12.00 14.38 -9.58
C ARG A 37 12.56 13.16 -10.30
N ASN A 38 13.22 12.29 -9.57
CA ASN A 38 13.87 11.12 -10.16
C ASN A 38 12.85 10.11 -10.67
N ARG A 39 11.84 9.83 -9.84
CA ARG A 39 10.84 8.81 -10.14
C ARG A 39 9.96 9.16 -11.35
N VAL A 40 9.43 10.36 -11.39
CA VAL A 40 8.54 10.77 -12.49
C VAL A 40 9.30 10.88 -13.81
N ARG A 41 10.53 11.42 -13.79
CA ARG A 41 11.37 11.50 -15.00
C ARG A 41 11.67 10.14 -15.62
N GLN A 42 11.85 9.09 -14.82
CA GLN A 42 12.15 7.73 -15.30
C GLN A 42 11.10 7.20 -16.28
N TYR A 43 9.82 7.59 -16.13
CA TYR A 43 8.77 7.15 -17.06
C TYR A 43 8.96 7.71 -18.48
N PHE A 44 9.56 8.89 -18.61
CA PHE A 44 9.75 9.58 -19.88
C PHE A 44 11.16 9.39 -20.46
N GLN A 45 12.01 8.59 -19.79
CA GLN A 45 13.35 8.24 -20.23
C GLN A 45 13.40 6.78 -20.67
N ASN A 46 14.21 6.47 -21.70
CA ASN A 46 14.53 5.09 -22.14
C ASN A 46 13.30 4.17 -22.30
N LEU A 47 12.27 4.66 -22.97
CA LEU A 47 11.01 3.91 -23.19
C LEU A 47 11.24 2.53 -23.85
N ALA A 48 12.28 2.38 -24.67
CA ALA A 48 12.60 1.13 -25.32
C ALA A 48 12.87 -0.04 -24.34
N ASN A 49 13.47 0.25 -23.20
CA ASN A 49 13.85 -0.75 -22.20
C ASN A 49 12.78 -0.97 -21.12
N GLN A 50 11.63 -0.30 -21.21
CA GLN A 50 10.57 -0.46 -20.23
C GLN A 50 9.64 -1.63 -20.60
N HIS A 51 9.06 -2.24 -19.56
CA HIS A 51 8.09 -3.30 -19.72
C HIS A 51 6.92 -2.85 -20.61
N PRO A 52 6.36 -3.70 -21.50
CA PRO A 52 5.29 -3.33 -22.44
C PRO A 52 4.08 -2.65 -21.79
N LYS A 53 3.67 -3.10 -20.60
CA LYS A 53 2.58 -2.49 -19.83
C LYS A 53 2.88 -1.05 -19.40
N VAL A 54 4.14 -0.77 -19.01
CA VAL A 54 4.58 0.59 -18.64
C VAL A 54 4.62 1.49 -19.85
N ARG A 55 5.11 1.00 -21.00
CA ARG A 55 5.07 1.73 -22.27
C ARG A 55 3.65 2.11 -22.68
N ALA A 56 2.71 1.14 -22.56
CA ALA A 56 1.29 1.39 -22.83
C ALA A 56 0.69 2.44 -21.88
N MET A 57 1.09 2.46 -20.60
CA MET A 57 0.69 3.50 -19.68
C MET A 57 1.25 4.86 -20.11
N VAL A 58 2.56 4.94 -20.35
CA VAL A 58 3.23 6.20 -20.68
C VAL A 58 2.65 6.83 -21.95
N SER A 59 2.30 6.04 -22.97
CA SER A 59 1.67 6.54 -24.21
C SER A 59 0.29 7.19 -23.99
N ASN A 60 -0.35 6.91 -22.86
CA ASN A 60 -1.64 7.49 -22.49
C ASN A 60 -1.52 8.68 -21.51
N ILE A 61 -0.32 9.02 -21.03
CA ILE A 61 -0.14 10.16 -20.14
C ILE A 61 -0.24 11.46 -20.95
N ALA A 62 -1.21 12.30 -20.60
CA ALA A 62 -1.35 13.66 -21.13
C ALA A 62 -0.83 14.73 -20.16
N GLU A 63 -0.98 14.48 -18.86
CA GLU A 63 -0.49 15.33 -17.80
C GLU A 63 -0.15 14.53 -16.54
N PHE A 64 0.54 15.17 -15.59
CA PHE A 64 0.76 14.62 -14.27
C PHE A 64 0.61 15.68 -13.19
N GLU A 65 0.19 15.24 -12.03
CA GLU A 65 0.16 16.04 -10.80
C GLU A 65 1.01 15.35 -9.73
N TYR A 66 1.39 16.09 -8.70
CA TYR A 66 2.10 15.51 -7.56
C TYR A 66 1.71 16.22 -6.25
N ILE A 67 1.87 15.51 -5.15
CA ILE A 67 1.70 15.98 -3.79
C ILE A 67 3.00 15.66 -3.05
N THR A 68 3.64 16.68 -2.47
CA THR A 68 4.83 16.50 -1.65
C THR A 68 4.45 16.00 -0.27
N CYS A 69 5.27 15.10 0.27
CA CYS A 69 5.15 14.57 1.63
C CYS A 69 6.41 14.86 2.42
N GLN A 70 6.30 14.88 3.74
CA GLN A 70 7.46 15.08 4.62
C GLN A 70 8.26 13.78 4.76
N THR A 71 7.59 12.63 4.71
CA THR A 71 8.18 11.31 4.90
C THR A 71 7.74 10.32 3.83
N GLU A 72 8.51 9.25 3.65
CA GLU A 72 8.13 8.14 2.76
C GLU A 72 6.90 7.39 3.27
N MET A 73 6.71 7.32 4.59
CA MET A 73 5.55 6.69 5.21
C MET A 73 4.27 7.47 4.88
N GLU A 74 4.32 8.79 4.97
CA GLU A 74 3.21 9.65 4.57
C GLU A 74 2.87 9.46 3.09
N ALA A 75 3.88 9.42 2.22
CA ALA A 75 3.69 9.15 0.80
C ALA A 75 3.04 7.79 0.54
N LEU A 76 3.42 6.75 1.30
CA LEU A 76 2.83 5.41 1.18
C LEU A 76 1.34 5.40 1.56
N ILE A 77 0.98 6.02 2.68
CA ILE A 77 -0.41 6.11 3.13
C ILE A 77 -1.25 6.88 2.10
N LEU A 78 -0.71 8.00 1.62
CA LEU A 78 -1.38 8.84 0.63
C LEU A 78 -1.57 8.09 -0.70
N GLU A 79 -0.55 7.36 -1.18
CA GLU A 79 -0.65 6.51 -2.37
C GLU A 79 -1.79 5.50 -2.25
N CYS A 80 -1.85 4.76 -1.13
CA CYS A 80 -2.91 3.78 -0.89
C CYS A 80 -4.31 4.42 -0.91
N ASN A 81 -4.48 5.58 -0.29
CA ASN A 81 -5.74 6.30 -0.26
C ASN A 81 -6.16 6.80 -1.64
N LEU A 82 -5.21 7.34 -2.42
CA LEU A 82 -5.48 7.82 -3.78
C LEU A 82 -5.79 6.65 -4.73
N ILE A 83 -5.11 5.50 -4.59
CA ILE A 83 -5.44 4.29 -5.35
C ILE A 83 -6.85 3.80 -5.04
N LYS A 84 -7.25 3.80 -3.76
CA LYS A 84 -8.63 3.45 -3.37
C LYS A 84 -9.65 4.43 -3.95
N LYS A 85 -9.36 5.74 -3.87
CA LYS A 85 -10.24 6.82 -4.32
C LYS A 85 -10.46 6.79 -5.83
N TYR A 86 -9.41 6.64 -6.62
CA TYR A 86 -9.47 6.78 -8.07
C TYR A 86 -9.57 5.43 -8.81
N ALA A 87 -9.27 4.32 -8.15
CA ALA A 87 -9.19 2.97 -8.74
C ALA A 87 -8.50 2.97 -10.12
N PRO A 88 -7.26 3.51 -10.26
CA PRO A 88 -6.66 3.83 -11.55
C PRO A 88 -6.40 2.56 -12.35
N LYS A 89 -6.72 2.60 -13.64
CA LYS A 89 -6.62 1.47 -14.57
C LYS A 89 -5.23 0.79 -14.52
N TYR A 90 -4.16 1.56 -14.53
CA TYR A 90 -2.82 1.00 -14.59
C TYR A 90 -2.27 0.55 -13.25
N ASN A 91 -2.78 1.03 -12.12
CA ASN A 91 -2.47 0.41 -10.83
C ASN A 91 -2.99 -1.01 -10.76
N VAL A 92 -4.15 -1.29 -11.33
CA VAL A 92 -4.72 -2.64 -11.42
C VAL A 92 -3.92 -3.51 -12.40
N LEU A 93 -3.59 -2.98 -13.60
CA LEU A 93 -2.87 -3.71 -14.64
C LEU A 93 -1.38 -3.92 -14.34
N LEU A 94 -0.75 -2.95 -13.64
CA LEU A 94 0.64 -3.01 -13.20
C LEU A 94 0.79 -3.64 -11.81
N ARG A 95 -0.30 -4.06 -11.17
CA ARG A 95 -0.23 -5.00 -10.06
C ARG A 95 0.43 -6.28 -10.58
N ASP A 96 1.74 -6.16 -10.69
CA ASP A 96 2.58 -7.33 -10.63
C ASP A 96 2.34 -7.95 -9.26
N ASP A 97 2.35 -9.25 -9.11
CA ASP A 97 2.00 -10.11 -7.96
C ASP A 97 2.40 -9.66 -6.54
N LYS A 98 2.82 -8.42 -6.35
CA LYS A 98 3.15 -7.80 -5.07
C LYS A 98 1.94 -7.08 -4.47
N THR A 99 0.85 -7.82 -4.31
CA THR A 99 -0.19 -7.40 -3.36
C THR A 99 0.44 -7.26 -1.98
N TYR A 100 0.23 -6.10 -1.34
CA TYR A 100 0.71 -5.88 0.01
C TYR A 100 0.19 -6.99 0.94
N PRO A 101 1.04 -7.54 1.83
CA PRO A 101 0.62 -8.59 2.73
C PRO A 101 -0.36 -8.06 3.78
N TYR A 102 -1.26 -8.94 4.17
CA TYR A 102 -2.16 -8.81 5.30
C TYR A 102 -1.79 -9.84 6.35
N ILE A 103 -2.07 -9.55 7.60
CA ILE A 103 -2.12 -10.53 8.66
C ILE A 103 -3.57 -11.01 8.74
N LYS A 104 -3.78 -12.30 8.54
CA LYS A 104 -5.08 -12.97 8.67
C LYS A 104 -5.11 -13.69 10.01
N VAL A 105 -6.18 -13.51 10.78
CA VAL A 105 -6.50 -14.31 11.96
C VAL A 105 -7.72 -15.13 11.65
N THR A 106 -7.60 -16.46 11.67
CA THR A 106 -8.72 -17.36 11.43
C THR A 106 -9.61 -17.38 12.68
N MET A 107 -10.92 -17.14 12.51
CA MET A 107 -11.87 -17.05 13.64
C MET A 107 -12.88 -18.21 13.64
N ASP A 108 -12.94 -18.94 12.56
CA ASP A 108 -13.85 -20.07 12.30
C ASP A 108 -13.21 -21.44 12.60
N GLU A 109 -11.90 -21.46 12.88
CA GLU A 109 -11.18 -22.68 13.27
C GLU A 109 -11.26 -22.89 14.79
N GLU A 110 -11.23 -24.16 15.22
CA GLU A 110 -11.16 -24.53 16.64
C GLU A 110 -9.90 -23.94 17.31
N PHE A 111 -8.79 -23.92 16.58
CA PHE A 111 -7.53 -23.29 16.98
C PHE A 111 -7.22 -22.15 16.02
N PRO A 112 -7.57 -20.89 16.35
CA PRO A 112 -7.28 -19.75 15.51
C PRO A 112 -5.80 -19.60 15.19
N ARG A 113 -5.49 -19.31 13.91
CA ARG A 113 -4.11 -19.15 13.43
C ARG A 113 -3.87 -17.73 12.95
N VAL A 114 -2.63 -17.24 13.13
CA VAL A 114 -2.17 -16.00 12.56
C VAL A 114 -1.30 -16.30 11.33
N LEU A 115 -1.74 -15.85 10.17
CA LEU A 115 -1.15 -16.18 8.88
C LEU A 115 -0.88 -14.93 8.06
N LYS A 116 0.18 -14.95 7.27
CA LYS A 116 0.37 -13.96 6.21
C LYS A 116 -0.45 -14.34 4.98
N THR A 117 -1.20 -13.40 4.45
CA THR A 117 -1.93 -13.58 3.19
C THR A 117 -1.81 -12.33 2.32
N ARG A 118 -2.05 -12.49 1.03
CA ARG A 118 -2.18 -11.37 0.08
C ARG A 118 -3.60 -11.26 -0.48
N ILE A 119 -4.48 -12.14 -0.04
CA ILE A 119 -5.86 -12.24 -0.55
C ILE A 119 -6.80 -12.10 0.64
N ILE A 120 -7.71 -11.13 0.56
CA ILE A 120 -8.83 -11.00 1.50
C ILE A 120 -9.99 -11.85 0.98
N LYS A 121 -10.54 -12.69 1.84
CA LYS A 121 -11.71 -13.53 1.56
C LYS A 121 -12.84 -13.18 2.52
N LYS A 122 -14.07 -13.41 2.11
CA LYS A 122 -15.25 -13.35 3.00
C LYS A 122 -15.44 -14.71 3.66
N ASP A 123 -14.58 -15.05 4.62
CA ASP A 123 -14.52 -16.35 5.28
C ASP A 123 -14.62 -16.26 6.81
N GLY A 124 -15.17 -15.15 7.33
CA GLY A 124 -15.30 -14.94 8.78
C GLY A 124 -13.99 -14.59 9.49
N SER A 125 -12.84 -14.69 8.82
CA SER A 125 -11.55 -14.36 9.40
C SER A 125 -11.35 -12.84 9.52
N LYS A 126 -10.52 -12.42 10.47
CA LYS A 126 -10.10 -11.02 10.60
C LYS A 126 -8.84 -10.76 9.78
N TYR A 127 -8.82 -9.60 9.08
CA TYR A 127 -7.71 -9.20 8.22
C TYR A 127 -7.20 -7.83 8.66
N PHE A 128 -5.88 -7.74 8.88
CA PHE A 128 -5.19 -6.51 9.29
C PHE A 128 -4.18 -6.11 8.21
N GLY A 129 -4.13 -4.84 7.87
CA GLY A 129 -3.29 -4.32 6.79
C GLY A 129 -4.10 -3.51 5.77
N PRO A 130 -3.55 -3.22 4.60
CA PRO A 130 -2.30 -3.76 4.02
C PRO A 130 -1.03 -3.18 4.67
N TYR A 131 0.02 -3.98 4.72
CA TYR A 131 1.33 -3.58 5.24
C TYR A 131 2.34 -3.43 4.10
N SER A 132 3.18 -2.41 4.17
CA SER A 132 4.18 -2.13 3.12
C SER A 132 5.42 -3.03 3.20
N ASP A 133 5.75 -3.54 4.39
CA ASP A 133 6.91 -4.36 4.64
C ASP A 133 6.52 -5.80 4.97
N ALA A 134 6.82 -6.70 4.03
CA ALA A 134 6.58 -8.13 4.19
C ALA A 134 7.51 -8.80 5.22
N GLY A 135 8.69 -8.22 5.48
CA GLY A 135 9.63 -8.66 6.50
C GLY A 135 9.08 -8.37 7.89
N ALA A 136 8.62 -7.14 8.13
CA ALA A 136 7.99 -6.74 9.38
C ALA A 136 6.75 -7.62 9.69
N VAL A 137 5.94 -7.96 8.68
CA VAL A 137 4.81 -8.89 8.86
C VAL A 137 5.26 -10.27 9.29
N ASN A 138 6.32 -10.83 8.67
CA ASN A 138 6.86 -12.13 9.08
C ASN A 138 7.34 -12.11 10.53
N ASN A 139 8.14 -11.11 10.90
CA ASN A 139 8.66 -10.96 12.26
C ASN A 139 7.53 -10.84 13.28
N ALA A 140 6.49 -10.06 12.99
CA ALA A 140 5.32 -9.93 13.86
C ALA A 140 4.60 -11.27 14.05
N ILE A 141 4.40 -12.04 12.99
CA ILE A 141 3.78 -13.37 13.05
C ILE A 141 4.66 -14.36 13.85
N GLU A 142 5.97 -14.33 13.67
CA GLU A 142 6.91 -15.16 14.45
C GLU A 142 6.83 -14.87 15.95
N ILE A 143 6.84 -13.60 16.32
CA ILE A 143 6.71 -13.17 17.73
C ILE A 143 5.37 -13.65 18.32
N LEU A 144 4.28 -13.48 17.58
CA LEU A 144 2.97 -13.92 18.03
C LEU A 144 2.90 -15.43 18.23
N ASN A 145 3.45 -16.21 17.30
CA ASN A 145 3.48 -17.66 17.41
C ASN A 145 4.40 -18.15 18.52
N SER A 146 5.54 -17.49 18.76
CA SER A 146 6.50 -17.87 19.80
C SER A 146 6.01 -17.55 21.23
N THR A 147 5.13 -16.56 21.38
CA THR A 147 4.55 -16.20 22.69
C THR A 147 3.49 -17.20 23.18
N GLY A 148 3.09 -18.17 22.37
CA GLY A 148 2.03 -19.16 22.68
C GLY A 148 0.63 -18.55 22.83
N LYS A 149 0.49 -17.23 22.74
CA LYS A 149 -0.78 -16.52 22.92
C LYS A 149 -1.78 -16.79 21.80
N VAL A 150 -1.32 -17.26 20.65
CA VAL A 150 -2.19 -17.56 19.49
C VAL A 150 -3.01 -18.83 19.73
N ASN A 151 -2.44 -19.80 20.46
CA ASN A 151 -3.10 -21.07 20.75
C ASN A 151 -4.21 -20.98 21.84
N THR A 152 -4.34 -19.82 22.47
CA THR A 152 -5.34 -19.52 23.51
C THR A 152 -6.33 -18.44 23.09
N LEU A 153 -6.49 -18.23 21.78
CA LEU A 153 -7.45 -17.28 21.22
C LEU A 153 -8.88 -17.71 21.56
N ASP A 154 -9.28 -17.35 22.78
CA ASP A 154 -10.68 -17.29 23.13
C ASP A 154 -11.35 -16.21 22.23
N LYS A 155 -12.60 -16.43 21.81
CA LYS A 155 -13.37 -15.52 20.95
C LYS A 155 -13.68 -14.18 21.64
N ASN A 156 -12.82 -13.74 22.56
CA ASN A 156 -12.97 -12.53 23.36
C ASN A 156 -12.53 -11.29 22.53
N PRO A 157 -13.42 -10.28 22.36
CA PRO A 157 -13.08 -9.03 21.67
C PRO A 157 -11.86 -8.29 22.24
N MET A 158 -11.60 -8.44 23.54
CA MET A 158 -10.46 -7.83 24.22
C MET A 158 -9.13 -8.39 23.73
N PHE A 159 -9.10 -9.67 23.38
CA PHE A 159 -7.91 -10.32 22.85
C PHE A 159 -7.54 -9.81 21.46
N THR A 160 -8.53 -9.50 20.64
CA THR A 160 -8.29 -8.92 19.30
C THR A 160 -7.61 -7.54 19.41
N TYR A 161 -7.96 -6.77 20.43
CA TYR A 161 -7.33 -5.48 20.73
C TYR A 161 -5.86 -5.61 21.09
N ASP A 162 -5.52 -6.50 22.02
CA ASP A 162 -4.15 -6.74 22.46
C ASP A 162 -3.29 -7.28 21.32
N LEU A 163 -3.83 -8.18 20.51
CA LEU A 163 -3.14 -8.71 19.34
C LEU A 163 -2.82 -7.61 18.32
N VAL A 164 -3.79 -6.77 18.01
CA VAL A 164 -3.61 -5.64 17.09
C VAL A 164 -2.58 -4.66 17.66
N LYS A 165 -2.64 -4.34 18.95
CA LYS A 165 -1.68 -3.48 19.63
C LYS A 165 -0.26 -4.04 19.53
N ILE A 166 -0.07 -5.34 19.80
CA ILE A 166 1.23 -6.02 19.67
C ILE A 166 1.75 -5.93 18.23
N ILE A 167 0.90 -6.18 17.22
CA ILE A 167 1.27 -6.09 15.81
C ILE A 167 1.76 -4.68 15.46
N TYR A 168 1.01 -3.65 15.84
CA TYR A 168 1.35 -2.26 15.54
C TYR A 168 2.64 -1.82 16.27
N THR A 169 2.77 -2.16 17.55
CA THR A 169 3.97 -1.82 18.35
C THR A 169 5.23 -2.46 17.76
N ASN A 170 5.18 -3.75 17.37
CA ASN A 170 6.35 -4.43 16.79
C ASN A 170 6.68 -3.96 15.37
N MET A 171 5.74 -3.32 14.68
CA MET A 171 5.97 -2.70 13.37
C MET A 171 6.44 -1.24 13.48
N GLY A 172 6.67 -0.72 14.69
CA GLY A 172 7.04 0.68 14.92
C GLY A 172 5.93 1.67 14.57
N LEU A 173 4.67 1.23 14.56
CA LEU A 173 3.51 2.04 14.25
C LEU A 173 2.79 2.44 15.54
N GLU A 174 2.35 3.70 15.64
CA GLU A 174 1.46 4.12 16.73
C GLU A 174 0.10 3.47 16.59
N PHE A 175 -0.35 2.83 17.68
CA PHE A 175 -1.68 2.25 17.74
C PHE A 175 -2.67 3.26 18.32
N THR A 176 -3.63 3.71 17.52
CA THR A 176 -4.73 4.57 17.97
C THR A 176 -6.06 3.80 17.91
N LEU A 177 -6.95 4.04 18.88
CA LEU A 177 -8.28 3.40 18.97
C LEU A 177 -9.14 3.60 17.71
N ASP A 178 -8.88 4.64 16.92
CA ASP A 178 -9.61 4.92 15.68
C ASP A 178 -9.31 3.90 14.57
N ILE A 179 -8.19 3.18 14.65
CA ILE A 179 -7.85 2.13 13.67
C ILE A 179 -8.83 0.95 13.75
N LEU A 180 -9.40 0.65 14.91
CA LEU A 180 -10.39 -0.42 15.08
C LEU A 180 -11.73 -0.11 14.41
N LYS A 181 -12.12 1.15 14.33
CA LYS A 181 -13.38 1.57 13.68
C LYS A 181 -13.39 1.40 12.16
N TYR A 182 -12.21 1.37 11.54
CA TYR A 182 -12.07 1.21 10.09
C TYR A 182 -12.08 -0.26 9.63
N ASN A 183 -11.97 -1.22 10.55
CA ASN A 183 -11.87 -2.66 10.25
C ASN A 183 -13.06 -3.46 10.80
N ALA A 184 -14.10 -2.81 11.28
CA ALA A 184 -15.35 -3.43 11.75
C ALA A 184 -16.38 -3.59 10.62
#